data_cda84395122185bd652ec2f96f1c686a
#
_entry.id   cda84395122185bd652ec2f96f1c686a
#
_cell.length_a   1.000
_cell.length_b   1.000
_cell.length_c   1.000
_cell.angle_alpha   90.00
_cell.angle_beta   90.00
_cell.angle_gamma   90.00
#
_symmetry.space_group_name_H-M   'P 1'
#
loop_
_entity.id
_entity.type
_entity.pdbx_description
1 polymer ?
#
loop_
_entity_poly.entity_id
_entity_poly.type
_entity_poly.pdbx_seq_one_letter_code
_entity_poly.pdbx_strand_id
1 'polypeptide(L)'
;MRVLVGGSRNWVDYNEIMRKMTVILDEWVSTNPEDKKITFVHSASSPAENMVTEYIGKVERLIKQKGYSIDEQLFSPKKLSDNSGIRMYDLANLGIDRAVFFIRDSCKQTTSLANISSAMEIPTDIVKG
;
A
#
# COMPACT_ATOMS: atom_id res chain seq x y z
N MET A 1 10.32 -5.07 -4.53
CA MET A 1 9.54 -4.95 -3.28
C MET A 1 8.09 -4.72 -3.60
N ARG A 2 7.20 -5.43 -2.94
CA ARG A 2 5.76 -5.32 -3.17
C ARG A 2 5.09 -4.79 -1.90
N VAL A 3 4.42 -3.66 -2.02
CA VAL A 3 3.80 -2.95 -0.88
C VAL A 3 2.29 -2.93 -1.08
N LEU A 4 1.56 -3.53 -0.14
CA LEU A 4 0.11 -3.49 -0.11
C LEU A 4 -0.34 -2.17 0.51
N VAL A 5 -1.29 -1.49 -0.14
CA VAL A 5 -1.86 -0.25 0.36
C VAL A 5 -3.36 -0.44 0.56
N GLY A 6 -3.85 -0.01 1.70
CA GLY A 6 -5.26 0.04 2.00
C GLY A 6 -5.64 1.36 2.64
N GLY A 7 -6.91 1.70 2.64
CA GLY A 7 -7.36 2.94 3.25
C GLY A 7 -8.85 2.97 3.53
N SER A 8 -9.22 3.81 4.47
CA SER A 8 -10.60 4.05 4.86
C SER A 8 -11.34 4.82 3.76
N ARG A 9 -12.65 4.58 3.66
CA ARG A 9 -13.51 5.28 2.70
C ARG A 9 -13.61 6.78 2.96
N ASN A 10 -13.32 7.21 4.17
CA ASN A 10 -13.41 8.61 4.57
C ASN A 10 -12.04 9.29 4.73
N TRP A 11 -10.98 8.70 4.19
CA TRP A 11 -9.65 9.33 4.23
C TRP A 11 -9.65 10.56 3.31
N VAL A 12 -9.14 11.70 3.81
CA VAL A 12 -9.14 12.97 3.08
C VAL A 12 -7.77 13.66 3.04
N ASP A 13 -6.78 13.17 3.79
CA ASP A 13 -5.51 13.86 3.97
C ASP A 13 -4.46 13.37 2.98
N TYR A 14 -4.34 14.07 1.85
CA TYR A 14 -3.33 13.77 0.84
C TYR A 14 -1.90 14.01 1.36
N ASN A 15 -1.70 14.99 2.23
CA ASN A 15 -0.36 15.30 2.74
C ASN A 15 0.20 14.14 3.55
N GLU A 16 -0.62 13.45 4.33
CA GLU A 16 -0.21 12.27 5.06
C GLU A 16 0.14 11.10 4.12
N ILE A 17 -0.61 10.94 3.03
CA ILE A 17 -0.27 9.96 1.99
C ILE A 17 1.12 10.26 1.43
N MET A 18 1.34 11.50 1.01
CA MET A 18 2.60 11.93 0.41
C MET A 18 3.77 11.74 1.38
N ARG A 19 3.59 12.13 2.65
CA ARG A 19 4.61 11.99 3.68
C ARG A 19 4.99 10.52 3.90
N LYS A 20 4.00 9.66 4.08
CA LYS A 20 4.25 8.25 4.38
C LYS A 20 4.85 7.52 3.18
N MET A 21 4.36 7.78 1.98
CA MET A 21 4.89 7.16 0.78
C MET A 21 6.34 7.58 0.52
N THR A 22 6.67 8.84 0.78
CA THR A 22 8.04 9.34 0.67
C THR A 22 8.97 8.61 1.66
N VAL A 23 8.52 8.41 2.89
CA VAL A 23 9.29 7.66 3.90
C VAL A 23 9.54 6.22 3.41
N ILE A 24 8.52 5.54 2.88
CA ILE A 24 8.66 4.18 2.36
C ILE A 24 9.66 4.12 1.22
N LEU A 25 9.58 5.04 0.28
CA LEU A 25 10.51 5.09 -0.86
C LEU A 25 11.94 5.37 -0.40
N ASP A 26 12.13 6.32 0.52
CA ASP A 26 13.46 6.67 1.03
C ASP A 26 14.08 5.49 1.80
N GLU A 27 13.31 4.82 2.62
CA GLU A 27 13.79 3.63 3.34
C GLU A 27 14.20 2.54 2.36
N TRP A 28 13.38 2.29 1.34
CA TRP A 28 13.67 1.26 0.34
C TRP A 28 14.94 1.58 -0.44
N VAL A 29 15.08 2.81 -0.93
CA VAL A 29 16.26 3.24 -1.68
C VAL A 29 17.52 3.16 -0.81
N SER A 30 17.41 3.50 0.47
CA SER A 30 18.54 3.47 1.40
C SER A 30 19.08 2.07 1.67
N THR A 31 18.29 1.02 1.43
CA THR A 31 18.75 -0.36 1.56
C THR A 31 19.61 -0.81 0.40
N ASN A 32 19.76 0.00 -0.64
CA ASN A 32 20.47 -0.33 -1.88
C ASN A 32 20.02 -1.70 -2.44
N PRO A 33 18.72 -1.85 -2.75
CA PRO A 33 18.17 -3.15 -3.15
C PRO A 33 18.73 -3.61 -4.49
N GLU A 34 18.89 -4.93 -4.65
CA GLU A 34 19.29 -5.51 -5.94
C GLU A 34 18.18 -5.33 -6.98
N ASP A 35 16.94 -5.58 -6.59
CA ASP A 35 15.77 -5.31 -7.42
C ASP A 35 15.42 -3.83 -7.30
N LYS A 36 15.60 -3.10 -8.38
CA LYS A 36 15.38 -1.66 -8.44
C LYS A 36 13.93 -1.29 -8.70
N LYS A 37 13.00 -2.22 -8.54
CA LYS A 37 11.57 -1.99 -8.77
C LYS A 37 10.77 -2.15 -7.48
N ILE A 38 9.91 -1.18 -7.20
CA ILE A 38 8.91 -1.26 -6.14
C ILE A 38 7.52 -1.27 -6.77
N THR A 39 6.65 -2.18 -6.32
CA THR A 39 5.28 -2.29 -6.83
C THR A 39 4.31 -1.99 -5.69
N PHE A 40 3.43 -1.03 -5.90
CA PHE A 40 2.34 -0.75 -4.98
C PHE A 40 1.10 -1.50 -5.42
N VAL A 41 0.56 -2.30 -4.51
CA VAL A 41 -0.58 -3.19 -4.76
C VAL A 41 -1.79 -2.66 -4.02
N HIS A 42 -2.87 -2.35 -4.73
CA HIS A 42 -4.10 -1.87 -4.11
C HIS A 42 -5.32 -2.14 -5.01
N SER A 43 -6.51 -1.85 -4.50
CA SER A 43 -7.76 -2.12 -5.21
C SER A 43 -8.39 -0.90 -5.87
N ALA A 44 -7.82 0.29 -5.69
CA ALA A 44 -8.37 1.58 -6.13
C ALA A 44 -9.80 1.82 -5.63
N SER A 45 -10.15 1.24 -4.47
CA SER A 45 -11.51 1.27 -3.94
C SER A 45 -11.72 2.33 -2.85
N SER A 46 -10.67 3.08 -2.48
CA SER A 46 -10.75 4.10 -1.44
C SER A 46 -10.05 5.39 -1.88
N PRO A 47 -10.40 6.54 -1.27
CA PRO A 47 -9.71 7.80 -1.57
C PRO A 47 -8.21 7.71 -1.32
N ALA A 48 -7.77 7.04 -0.23
CA ALA A 48 -6.35 6.88 0.06
C ALA A 48 -5.61 6.14 -1.06
N GLU A 49 -6.19 5.07 -1.57
CA GLU A 49 -5.59 4.30 -2.66
C GLU A 49 -5.47 5.14 -3.94
N ASN A 50 -6.50 5.95 -4.25
CA ASN A 50 -6.45 6.86 -5.41
C ASN A 50 -5.41 7.97 -5.21
N MET A 51 -5.22 8.43 -3.98
CA MET A 51 -4.17 9.40 -3.65
C MET A 51 -2.78 8.81 -3.84
N VAL A 52 -2.60 7.53 -3.56
CA VAL A 52 -1.34 6.82 -3.83
C VAL A 52 -1.06 6.81 -5.33
N THR A 53 -2.06 6.52 -6.16
CA THR A 53 -1.92 6.58 -7.61
C THR A 53 -1.49 7.97 -8.07
N GLU A 54 -2.08 9.01 -7.53
CA GLU A 54 -1.72 10.38 -7.84
C GLU A 54 -0.28 10.70 -7.44
N TYR A 55 0.12 10.27 -6.25
CA TYR A 55 1.49 10.45 -5.77
C TYR A 55 2.51 9.75 -6.68
N ILE A 56 2.24 8.52 -7.08
CA ILE A 56 3.12 7.76 -7.99
C ILE A 56 3.33 8.54 -9.28
N GLY A 57 2.26 9.10 -9.86
CA GLY A 57 2.34 9.90 -11.06
C GLY A 57 3.25 11.11 -10.93
N LYS A 58 3.34 11.68 -9.73
CA LYS A 58 4.19 12.85 -9.48
C LYS A 58 5.66 12.53 -9.30
N VAL A 59 5.99 11.37 -8.73
CA VAL A 59 7.37 11.02 -8.36
C VAL A 59 8.03 10.02 -9.30
N GLU A 60 7.28 9.37 -10.17
CA GLU A 60 7.78 8.31 -11.04
C GLU A 60 9.00 8.74 -11.85
N ARG A 61 8.98 9.94 -12.42
CA ARG A 61 10.09 10.46 -13.21
C ARG A 61 11.34 10.65 -12.37
N LEU A 62 11.20 11.19 -11.16
CA LEU A 62 12.33 11.40 -10.25
C LEU A 62 12.97 10.07 -9.85
N ILE A 63 12.15 9.08 -9.59
CA ILE A 63 12.62 7.75 -9.22
C ILE A 63 13.37 7.09 -10.38
N LYS A 64 12.89 7.23 -11.61
CA LYS A 64 13.57 6.72 -12.81
C LYS A 64 14.94 7.36 -13.00
N GLN A 65 15.07 8.64 -12.75
CA GLN A 65 16.34 9.36 -12.85
C GLN A 65 17.39 8.82 -11.89
N LYS A 66 16.95 8.23 -10.77
CA LYS A 66 17.84 7.63 -9.77
C LYS A 66 18.16 6.16 -10.07
N GLY A 67 17.65 5.62 -11.16
CA GLY A 67 17.87 4.22 -11.53
C GLY A 67 16.89 3.23 -10.94
N TYR A 68 15.78 3.72 -10.40
CA TYR A 68 14.73 2.89 -9.81
C TYR A 68 13.44 3.01 -10.64
N SER A 69 12.51 2.09 -10.42
CA SER A 69 11.20 2.16 -11.05
C SER A 69 10.08 1.89 -10.06
N ILE A 70 8.93 2.51 -10.30
CA ILE A 70 7.71 2.27 -9.54
C ILE A 70 6.69 1.63 -10.46
N ASP A 71 6.05 0.59 -9.98
CA ASP A 71 4.93 -0.05 -10.68
C ASP A 71 3.70 -0.06 -9.78
N GLU A 72 2.55 -0.24 -10.37
CA GLU A 72 1.27 -0.26 -9.65
C GLU A 72 0.48 -1.45 -10.13
N GLN A 73 0.03 -2.29 -9.19
CA GLN A 73 -0.77 -3.46 -9.50
C GLN A 73 -2.12 -3.34 -8.82
N LEU A 74 -3.19 -3.39 -9.60
CA LEU A 74 -4.55 -3.35 -9.06
C LEU A 74 -5.10 -4.77 -8.92
N PHE A 75 -5.88 -4.98 -7.88
CA PHE A 75 -6.61 -6.23 -7.72
C PHE A 75 -8.10 -5.94 -7.50
N SER A 76 -8.95 -6.93 -7.79
CA SER A 76 -10.38 -6.81 -7.59
C SER A 76 -10.74 -7.22 -6.16
N PRO A 77 -11.31 -6.32 -5.33
CA PRO A 77 -11.74 -6.68 -3.98
C PRO A 77 -12.74 -7.83 -3.95
N LYS A 78 -13.57 -7.95 -4.98
CA LYS A 78 -14.57 -9.02 -5.08
C LYS A 78 -13.95 -10.40 -5.21
N LYS A 79 -12.76 -10.50 -5.77
CA LYS A 79 -12.04 -11.76 -5.91
C LYS A 79 -11.28 -12.12 -4.64
N LEU A 80 -10.82 -11.13 -3.90
CA LEU A 80 -9.99 -11.31 -2.72
C LEU A 80 -10.79 -11.19 -1.42
N SER A 81 -12.00 -10.68 -1.50
CA SER A 81 -12.86 -10.44 -0.35
C SER A 81 -14.03 -11.40 -0.37
N ASP A 82 -14.23 -12.09 0.73
CA ASP A 82 -15.36 -12.96 0.96
C ASP A 82 -16.08 -12.42 2.19
N ASN A 83 -17.22 -11.79 2.02
CA ASN A 83 -18.10 -11.18 3.03
C ASN A 83 -17.43 -10.52 4.26
N SER A 84 -16.26 -10.93 4.61
CA SER A 84 -15.52 -10.50 5.81
C SER A 84 -14.17 -9.88 5.51
N GLY A 85 -13.82 -9.67 4.24
CA GLY A 85 -12.56 -9.08 3.83
C GLY A 85 -11.63 -10.05 3.14
N ILE A 86 -10.40 -9.64 2.92
CA ILE A 86 -9.39 -10.42 2.22
C ILE A 86 -8.95 -11.62 3.08
N ARG A 87 -8.74 -12.75 2.46
CA ARG A 87 -8.30 -13.95 3.16
C ARG A 87 -6.78 -14.07 3.17
N MET A 88 -6.24 -14.80 4.16
CA MET A 88 -4.79 -14.93 4.34
C MET A 88 -4.09 -15.50 3.11
N TYR A 89 -4.66 -16.52 2.48
CA TYR A 89 -4.00 -17.12 1.31
C TYR A 89 -4.00 -16.18 0.10
N ASP A 90 -4.98 -15.27 0.02
CA ASP A 90 -5.01 -14.27 -1.06
C ASP A 90 -3.84 -13.29 -0.90
N LEU A 91 -3.52 -12.89 0.32
CA LEU A 91 -2.34 -12.07 0.59
C LEU A 91 -1.05 -12.83 0.26
N ALA A 92 -0.96 -14.09 0.63
CA ALA A 92 0.20 -14.92 0.30
C ALA A 92 0.42 -14.99 -1.22
N ASN A 93 -0.67 -15.13 -1.99
CA ASN A 93 -0.59 -15.18 -3.45
C ASN A 93 -0.16 -13.85 -4.08
N LEU A 94 -0.41 -12.74 -3.41
CA LEU A 94 0.04 -11.42 -3.87
C LEU A 94 1.54 -11.20 -3.64
N GLY A 95 2.17 -11.98 -2.77
CA GLY A 95 3.61 -11.86 -2.51
C GLY A 95 3.99 -10.54 -1.85
N ILE A 96 3.25 -10.11 -0.84
CA ILE A 96 3.43 -8.81 -0.21
C ILE A 96 4.61 -8.83 0.76
N ASP A 97 5.50 -7.85 0.61
CA ASP A 97 6.68 -7.67 1.48
C ASP A 97 6.43 -6.68 2.61
N ARG A 98 5.55 -5.71 2.40
CA ARG A 98 5.23 -4.67 3.38
C ARG A 98 3.80 -4.19 3.12
N ALA A 99 3.12 -3.76 4.17
CA ALA A 99 1.77 -3.21 4.05
C ALA A 99 1.67 -1.86 4.75
N VAL A 100 0.87 -0.95 4.20
CA VAL A 100 0.57 0.34 4.82
C VAL A 100 -0.93 0.61 4.69
N PHE A 101 -1.55 1.03 5.79
CA PHE A 101 -2.98 1.30 5.84
C PHE A 101 -3.23 2.69 6.41
N PHE A 102 -4.05 3.44 5.70
CA PHE A 102 -4.47 4.80 6.11
C PHE A 102 -5.88 4.70 6.67
N ILE A 103 -5.98 4.73 7.99
CA ILE A 103 -7.24 4.46 8.69
C ILE A 103 -7.73 5.73 9.36
N ARG A 104 -8.96 6.12 9.03
CA ARG A 104 -9.67 7.20 9.70
C ARG A 104 -10.95 6.62 10.28
N ASP A 105 -11.21 6.94 11.57
CA ASP A 105 -12.31 6.37 12.32
C ASP A 105 -12.28 4.83 12.28
N SER A 106 -13.08 4.13 12.90
CA SER A 106 -13.01 2.66 13.03
C SER A 106 -13.48 1.92 11.79
N CYS A 107 -12.77 2.08 10.67
CA CYS A 107 -13.09 1.36 9.42
C CYS A 107 -12.79 -0.13 9.59
N LYS A 108 -13.84 -0.95 9.69
CA LYS A 108 -13.70 -2.38 9.97
C LYS A 108 -12.96 -3.15 8.88
N GLN A 109 -13.24 -2.86 7.61
CA GLN A 109 -12.62 -3.56 6.49
C GLN A 109 -11.11 -3.35 6.44
N THR A 110 -10.68 -2.09 6.56
CA THR A 110 -9.27 -1.74 6.55
C THR A 110 -8.56 -2.28 7.79
N THR A 111 -9.20 -2.20 8.94
CA THR A 111 -8.65 -2.74 10.20
C THR A 111 -8.50 -4.26 10.12
N SER A 112 -9.48 -4.97 9.57
CA SER A 112 -9.40 -6.42 9.37
C SER A 112 -8.23 -6.81 8.47
N LEU A 113 -8.05 -6.08 7.37
CA LEU A 113 -6.94 -6.34 6.45
C LEU A 113 -5.59 -6.07 7.12
N ALA A 114 -5.48 -5.01 7.90
CA ALA A 114 -4.27 -4.71 8.66
C ALA A 114 -3.95 -5.81 9.67
N ASN A 115 -4.96 -6.32 10.35
CA ASN A 115 -4.80 -7.42 11.32
C ASN A 115 -4.35 -8.71 10.62
N ILE A 116 -4.91 -9.03 9.45
CA ILE A 116 -4.50 -10.19 8.67
C ILE A 116 -3.04 -10.05 8.23
N SER A 117 -2.65 -8.88 7.74
CA SER A 117 -1.26 -8.62 7.34
C SER A 117 -0.30 -8.83 8.49
N SER A 118 -0.62 -8.31 9.68
CA SER A 118 0.20 -8.49 10.88
C SER A 118 0.27 -9.95 11.30
N ALA A 119 -0.84 -10.68 11.24
CA ALA A 119 -0.89 -12.09 11.59
C ALA A 119 -0.03 -12.96 10.65
N MET A 120 0.17 -12.52 9.42
CA MET A 120 1.04 -13.19 8.45
C MET A 120 2.51 -12.75 8.57
N GLU A 121 2.85 -11.99 9.60
CA GLU A 121 4.20 -11.48 9.84
C GLU A 121 4.68 -10.53 8.74
N ILE A 122 3.77 -9.93 7.98
CA ILE A 122 4.10 -8.88 7.03
C ILE A 122 4.31 -7.58 7.82
N PRO A 123 5.46 -6.89 7.66
CA PRO A 123 5.64 -5.58 8.28
C PRO A 123 4.49 -4.65 7.89
N THR A 124 3.73 -4.19 8.87
CA THR A 124 2.49 -3.42 8.64
C THR A 124 2.56 -2.10 9.36
N ASP A 125 2.40 -1.01 8.62
CA ASP A 125 2.32 0.35 9.15
C ASP A 125 0.87 0.82 9.11
N ILE A 126 0.43 1.46 10.18
CA ILE A 126 -0.90 2.06 10.26
C ILE A 126 -0.73 3.57 10.46
N VAL A 127 -1.30 4.34 9.54
CA VAL A 127 -1.35 5.80 9.63
C VAL A 127 -2.78 6.17 10.00
N LYS A 128 -2.94 6.83 11.14
CA LYS A 128 -4.27 7.24 11.63
C LYS A 128 -4.53 8.69 11.27
N GLY A 129 -5.71 8.93 10.75
CA GLY A 129 -6.17 10.29 10.43
C GLY A 129 -7.19 10.82 11.40
#